data_81613b3d6a5fc82e30fbfbbbc90fd916
#
_entry.id   81613b3d6a5fc82e30fbfbbbc90fd916
#
_cell.length_a   1.000
_cell.length_b   1.000
_cell.length_c   1.000
_cell.angle_alpha   90.00
_cell.angle_beta   90.00
_cell.angle_gamma   90.00
#
_symmetry.space_group_name_H-M   'P 1'
#
loop_
_entity.id
_entity.type
_entity.pdbx_description
1 polymer ?
#
loop_
_entity_poly.entity_id
_entity_poly.type
_entity_poly.pdbx_seq_one_letter_code
_entity_poly.pdbx_strand_id
1 'polypeptide(L)'
;MSWLRPLKVLGLLGASALVYLTIAAEPVFAGETTADFDVSNPAKNLARMNCGATIGLVGADGRMVAALSPTDTNSSVTALILDDDTLSYPLQEGETSFILTLPRVSLLDRFTFVNEHAAAEGEMKMYVSNYRLPADSPKWAEVNDGTRFTSKRLVNLSLLGVEARYVKLSFRVAKAGRIAALGVYGAQSLQKFGARQNSVVRVRNVAAARRLEDMLNFNFANLYAKARVVFVSSGAQEFAQRMIDDDVITSFQFAPADPHPTVIVELAELERLHRISALYKMEAGRLDVFLLQELGTNPGDLSGHTPVASVTDATGGGKAAVDFDPRGARYLALRWTPSEKGSRKSFELAELSAFGDMPLAMLSTSELPDVYADNSMGLMNPPLLIQPPVLPIVSP
;
A
#
# COMPACT_ATOMS: atom_id res chain seq x y z
N MET A 1 81.62 -1.08 -45.21
CA MET A 1 82.70 -1.89 -44.62
C MET A 1 82.09 -2.70 -43.50
N SER A 2 82.01 -3.94 -43.77
CA SER A 2 82.41 -5.18 -43.03
C SER A 2 81.53 -5.50 -41.78
N TRP A 3 80.72 -6.52 -41.93
CA TRP A 3 80.94 -7.91 -41.50
C TRP A 3 80.80 -8.07 -39.98
N LEU A 4 79.76 -8.83 -39.42
CA LEU A 4 79.72 -10.27 -39.27
C LEU A 4 78.41 -10.77 -38.69
N ARG A 5 77.80 -11.78 -39.26
CA ARG A 5 76.93 -12.82 -38.66
C ARG A 5 77.81 -13.87 -37.97
N PRO A 6 77.26 -14.90 -37.32
CA PRO A 6 75.98 -15.27 -36.66
C PRO A 6 76.22 -15.96 -35.32
N LEU A 7 75.18 -16.30 -34.59
CA LEU A 7 75.09 -17.67 -33.98
C LEU A 7 73.63 -17.97 -33.54
N LYS A 8 73.18 -19.08 -34.07
CA LYS A 8 71.96 -19.77 -33.63
C LYS A 8 72.26 -20.49 -32.32
N VAL A 9 71.42 -20.36 -31.31
CA VAL A 9 71.22 -21.33 -30.26
C VAL A 9 69.73 -21.68 -30.16
N LEU A 10 69.48 -22.94 -30.52
CA LEU A 10 68.21 -23.60 -30.29
C LEU A 10 68.08 -23.85 -28.76
N GLY A 11 67.03 -23.42 -28.18
CA GLY A 11 66.66 -23.78 -26.82
C GLY A 11 65.18 -24.12 -26.79
N LEU A 12 64.90 -25.39 -26.92
CA LEU A 12 63.58 -26.02 -26.64
C LEU A 12 63.33 -25.92 -25.14
N LEU A 13 62.30 -25.31 -24.67
CA LEU A 13 61.73 -25.61 -23.34
C LEU A 13 60.29 -25.11 -23.23
N GLY A 14 59.38 -26.04 -23.18
CA GLY A 14 58.27 -26.15 -22.24
C GLY A 14 57.18 -25.07 -22.32
N ALA A 15 56.25 -25.25 -23.23
CA ALA A 15 54.96 -24.56 -23.14
C ALA A 15 54.16 -25.17 -21.96
N SER A 16 54.24 -24.57 -20.78
CA SER A 16 53.26 -24.77 -19.71
C SER A 16 52.08 -23.80 -20.01
N ALA A 17 51.07 -24.31 -20.67
CA ALA A 17 49.80 -23.63 -20.81
C ALA A 17 49.13 -23.60 -19.43
N LEU A 18 49.29 -22.50 -18.72
CA LEU A 18 48.45 -22.18 -17.55
C LEU A 18 47.09 -21.78 -18.06
N VAL A 19 46.17 -22.75 -18.12
CA VAL A 19 44.75 -22.48 -18.34
C VAL A 19 44.22 -21.79 -17.07
N TYR A 20 44.16 -20.46 -17.08
CA TYR A 20 43.37 -19.72 -16.12
C TYR A 20 41.89 -20.00 -16.46
N LEU A 21 41.33 -20.96 -15.72
CA LEU A 21 39.90 -21.13 -15.63
C LEU A 21 39.37 -19.92 -14.83
N THR A 22 39.09 -18.81 -15.50
CA THR A 22 38.26 -17.75 -14.93
C THR A 22 36.84 -18.32 -14.80
N ILE A 23 36.58 -18.91 -13.63
CA ILE A 23 35.19 -19.11 -13.19
C ILE A 23 34.66 -17.70 -13.01
N ALA A 24 34.00 -17.21 -14.04
CA ALA A 24 33.07 -16.10 -13.89
C ALA A 24 32.00 -16.62 -12.92
N ALA A 25 32.15 -16.28 -11.64
CA ALA A 25 31.03 -16.35 -10.72
C ALA A 25 29.96 -15.38 -11.24
N GLU A 26 29.02 -15.91 -12.02
CA GLU A 26 27.78 -15.20 -12.25
C GLU A 26 27.24 -14.87 -10.85
N PRO A 27 26.85 -13.60 -10.59
CA PRO A 27 26.14 -13.32 -9.38
C PRO A 27 24.90 -14.21 -9.42
N VAL A 28 24.87 -15.21 -8.55
CA VAL A 28 23.63 -15.90 -8.21
C VAL A 28 22.76 -14.79 -7.63
N PHE A 29 21.96 -14.18 -8.48
CA PHE A 29 20.78 -13.46 -8.02
C PHE A 29 20.04 -14.50 -7.18
N ALA A 30 20.06 -14.29 -5.86
CA ALA A 30 19.19 -15.01 -4.96
C ALA A 30 17.82 -14.90 -5.61
N GLY A 31 17.31 -16.03 -6.11
CA GLY A 31 16.02 -16.08 -6.76
C GLY A 31 15.04 -15.45 -5.78
N GLU A 32 14.49 -14.30 -6.15
CA GLU A 32 13.22 -13.90 -5.61
C GLU A 32 12.34 -15.12 -5.84
N THR A 33 12.04 -15.81 -4.76
CA THR A 33 10.98 -16.79 -4.73
C THR A 33 9.78 -16.00 -5.20
N THR A 34 9.45 -16.15 -6.48
CA THR A 34 8.12 -15.77 -6.98
C THR A 34 7.17 -16.62 -6.17
N ALA A 35 6.73 -16.05 -5.03
CA ALA A 35 5.62 -16.62 -4.29
C ALA A 35 4.52 -16.79 -5.34
N ASP A 36 4.08 -18.02 -5.54
CA ASP A 36 2.99 -18.34 -6.44
C ASP A 36 1.83 -17.42 -6.05
N PHE A 37 1.62 -16.38 -6.88
CA PHE A 37 0.62 -15.36 -6.58
C PHE A 37 -0.73 -16.00 -6.82
N ASP A 38 -1.34 -16.47 -5.75
CA ASP A 38 -2.70 -17.01 -5.79
C ASP A 38 -3.68 -15.87 -6.04
N VAL A 39 -3.98 -15.64 -7.32
CA VAL A 39 -4.96 -14.64 -7.79
C VAL A 39 -6.34 -14.88 -7.16
N SER A 40 -6.61 -16.10 -6.70
CA SER A 40 -7.91 -16.45 -6.09
C SER A 40 -8.05 -15.91 -4.66
N ASN A 41 -6.95 -15.56 -3.99
CA ASN A 41 -6.97 -15.02 -2.63
C ASN A 41 -5.77 -14.10 -2.36
N PRO A 42 -5.75 -12.90 -2.94
CA PRO A 42 -4.66 -11.94 -2.73
C PRO A 42 -4.53 -11.59 -1.25
N ALA A 43 -3.32 -11.31 -0.80
CA ALA A 43 -3.08 -10.90 0.58
C ALA A 43 -3.73 -9.53 0.85
N LYS A 44 -4.71 -9.49 1.74
CA LYS A 44 -5.45 -8.27 2.06
C LYS A 44 -4.59 -7.28 2.83
N ASN A 45 -4.58 -6.02 2.42
CA ASN A 45 -3.99 -4.94 3.20
C ASN A 45 -4.90 -4.59 4.39
N LEU A 46 -4.49 -5.03 5.57
CA LEU A 46 -5.24 -4.85 6.82
C LEU A 46 -5.14 -3.43 7.38
N ALA A 47 -4.21 -2.61 6.85
CA ALA A 47 -4.02 -1.22 7.28
C ALA A 47 -5.01 -0.24 6.67
N ARG A 48 -5.85 -0.67 5.72
CA ARG A 48 -6.78 0.23 5.04
C ARG A 48 -7.92 0.67 5.95
N MET A 49 -8.29 1.95 5.85
CA MET A 49 -9.41 2.53 6.61
C MET A 49 -10.75 1.86 6.26
N ASN A 50 -10.98 1.55 4.98
CA ASN A 50 -12.15 0.82 4.51
C ASN A 50 -12.20 -0.63 5.03
N CYS A 51 -11.08 -1.19 5.50
CA CYS A 51 -11.00 -2.47 6.21
C CYS A 51 -11.21 -2.33 7.72
N GLY A 52 -11.34 -1.10 8.24
CA GLY A 52 -11.56 -0.81 9.65
C GLY A 52 -10.32 -0.49 10.44
N ALA A 53 -9.20 -0.25 9.79
CA ALA A 53 -8.00 0.23 10.47
C ALA A 53 -8.14 1.72 10.83
N THR A 54 -7.46 2.12 11.92
CA THR A 54 -7.30 3.52 12.30
C THR A 54 -5.84 3.79 12.61
N ILE A 55 -5.39 5.03 12.38
CA ILE A 55 -4.04 5.46 12.67
C ILE A 55 -4.04 6.75 13.49
N GLY A 56 -3.11 6.90 14.42
CA GLY A 56 -2.94 8.11 15.18
C GLY A 56 -1.47 8.49 15.31
N LEU A 57 -1.20 9.79 15.34
CA LEU A 57 0.11 10.33 15.63
C LEU A 57 0.35 10.32 17.15
N VAL A 58 1.54 9.94 17.58
CA VAL A 58 1.96 10.04 18.98
C VAL A 58 2.51 11.44 19.21
N GLY A 59 1.88 12.19 20.13
CA GLY A 59 2.37 13.49 20.54
C GLY A 59 3.62 13.40 21.43
N ALA A 60 4.24 14.54 21.68
CA ALA A 60 5.43 14.64 22.55
C ALA A 60 5.17 14.20 24.00
N ASP A 61 3.90 14.20 24.42
CA ASP A 61 3.44 13.72 25.72
C ASP A 61 3.16 12.19 25.74
N GLY A 62 3.47 11.46 24.67
CA GLY A 62 3.21 10.03 24.52
C GLY A 62 1.73 9.69 24.30
N ARG A 63 0.84 10.66 24.17
CA ARG A 63 -0.58 10.44 23.90
C ARG A 63 -0.84 10.39 22.39
N MET A 64 -1.80 9.59 22.00
CA MET A 64 -2.31 9.60 20.62
C MET A 64 -3.06 10.91 20.38
N VAL A 65 -2.62 11.67 19.40
CA VAL A 65 -3.38 12.78 18.84
C VAL A 65 -4.29 12.19 17.77
N ALA A 66 -5.61 12.40 17.94
CA ALA A 66 -6.57 11.94 16.95
C ALA A 66 -6.28 12.60 15.59
N ALA A 67 -6.12 11.77 14.56
CA ALA A 67 -5.67 12.17 13.24
C ALA A 67 -6.73 12.91 12.41
N LEU A 68 -7.85 13.27 13.00
CA LEU A 68 -8.98 13.91 12.30
C LEU A 68 -8.80 15.43 12.24
N SER A 69 -8.01 15.90 11.27
CA SER A 69 -8.20 17.26 10.76
C SER A 69 -9.08 17.16 9.52
N PRO A 70 -10.35 17.63 9.56
CA PRO A 70 -11.27 17.49 8.44
C PRO A 70 -10.96 18.41 7.24
N THR A 71 -9.96 19.28 7.36
CA THR A 71 -9.72 20.35 6.38
C THR A 71 -8.51 20.14 5.48
N ASP A 72 -7.61 19.19 5.79
CA ASP A 72 -6.42 18.95 4.96
C ASP A 72 -6.06 17.46 4.92
N THR A 73 -6.62 16.74 3.95
CA THR A 73 -6.35 15.32 3.72
C THR A 73 -4.89 15.06 3.36
N ASN A 74 -4.19 16.02 2.73
CA ASN A 74 -2.80 15.87 2.29
C ASN A 74 -1.77 16.00 3.42
N SER A 75 -2.17 16.46 4.59
CA SER A 75 -1.30 16.60 5.77
C SER A 75 -1.76 15.73 6.94
N SER A 76 -2.88 15.05 6.78
CA SER A 76 -3.40 14.14 7.80
C SER A 76 -2.65 12.81 7.79
N VAL A 77 -2.36 12.27 8.97
CA VAL A 77 -1.77 10.93 9.09
C VAL A 77 -2.69 9.84 8.53
N THR A 78 -4.00 10.10 8.44
CA THR A 78 -4.97 9.18 7.79
C THR A 78 -4.70 8.95 6.33
N ALA A 79 -4.02 9.87 5.63
CA ALA A 79 -3.58 9.68 4.24
C ALA A 79 -2.77 8.38 4.04
N LEU A 80 -2.07 7.93 5.10
CA LEU A 80 -1.26 6.71 5.07
C LEU A 80 -2.07 5.41 4.95
N ILE A 81 -3.33 5.43 5.35
CA ILE A 81 -4.21 4.26 5.41
C ILE A 81 -5.47 4.40 4.53
N LEU A 82 -5.58 5.51 3.79
CA LEU A 82 -6.59 5.63 2.74
C LEU A 82 -6.25 4.70 1.58
N ASP A 83 -7.29 4.34 0.82
CA ASP A 83 -7.16 3.44 -0.34
C ASP A 83 -6.61 4.17 -1.59
N ASP A 84 -6.10 5.38 -1.42
CA ASP A 84 -5.46 6.20 -2.44
C ASP A 84 -3.96 6.34 -2.15
N ASP A 85 -3.15 5.52 -2.81
CA ASP A 85 -1.71 5.44 -2.63
C ASP A 85 -0.93 6.67 -3.15
N THR A 86 -1.61 7.59 -3.81
CA THR A 86 -1.02 8.87 -4.22
C THR A 86 -1.06 9.93 -3.13
N LEU A 87 -1.85 9.72 -2.07
CA LEU A 87 -1.87 10.57 -0.89
C LEU A 87 -0.68 10.24 0.02
N SER A 88 -0.11 11.27 0.63
CA SER A 88 1.12 11.09 1.41
C SER A 88 1.16 11.98 2.64
N TYR A 89 1.89 11.53 3.65
CA TYR A 89 2.14 12.22 4.90
C TYR A 89 3.57 12.78 4.96
N PRO A 90 3.80 14.05 5.37
CA PRO A 90 5.13 14.61 5.51
C PRO A 90 5.83 14.05 6.77
N LEU A 91 7.01 13.44 6.60
CA LEU A 91 7.92 13.10 7.67
C LEU A 91 8.90 14.24 7.88
N GLN A 92 8.87 14.86 9.07
CA GLN A 92 9.82 15.88 9.49
C GLN A 92 11.08 15.23 10.09
N GLU A 93 12.20 15.96 10.09
CA GLU A 93 13.42 15.54 10.77
C GLU A 93 13.17 15.36 12.28
N GLY A 94 13.82 14.36 12.87
CA GLY A 94 13.64 14.00 14.27
C GLY A 94 12.84 12.71 14.46
N GLU A 95 12.15 12.59 15.57
CA GLU A 95 11.38 11.40 15.92
C GLU A 95 9.89 11.61 15.65
N THR A 96 9.29 10.67 14.92
CA THR A 96 7.86 10.63 14.65
C THR A 96 7.36 9.22 14.90
N SER A 97 6.29 9.07 15.65
CA SER A 97 5.68 7.76 15.91
C SER A 97 4.20 7.74 15.60
N PHE A 98 3.75 6.63 15.04
CA PHE A 98 2.36 6.35 14.73
C PHE A 98 1.90 5.09 15.46
N ILE A 99 0.62 5.03 15.82
CA ILE A 99 -0.02 3.80 16.26
C ILE A 99 -1.14 3.48 15.29
N LEU A 100 -0.98 2.37 14.58
CA LEU A 100 -1.99 1.76 13.73
C LEU A 100 -2.78 0.76 14.56
N THR A 101 -4.10 0.84 14.51
CA THR A 101 -5.01 -0.10 15.15
C THR A 101 -5.73 -0.90 14.07
N LEU A 102 -5.55 -2.20 14.06
CA LEU A 102 -6.26 -3.10 13.18
C LEU A 102 -7.66 -3.42 13.74
N PRO A 103 -8.65 -3.72 12.89
CA PRO A 103 -10.02 -4.00 13.34
C PRO A 103 -10.10 -5.19 14.31
N ARG A 104 -9.19 -6.14 14.14
CA ARG A 104 -9.09 -7.34 14.99
C ARG A 104 -7.65 -7.83 15.09
N VAL A 105 -7.37 -8.73 16.01
CA VAL A 105 -6.07 -9.43 16.08
C VAL A 105 -5.87 -10.19 14.78
N SER A 106 -4.72 -10.02 14.15
CA SER A 106 -4.37 -10.61 12.87
C SER A 106 -2.96 -11.17 12.90
N LEU A 107 -2.70 -12.20 12.11
CA LEU A 107 -1.38 -12.77 11.90
C LEU A 107 -0.70 -11.96 10.79
N LEU A 108 0.34 -11.21 11.12
CA LEU A 108 0.98 -10.26 10.22
C LEU A 108 2.21 -10.90 9.57
N ASP A 109 2.24 -10.90 8.25
CA ASP A 109 3.32 -11.51 7.45
C ASP A 109 4.28 -10.47 6.90
N ARG A 110 3.76 -9.27 6.59
CA ARG A 110 4.52 -8.23 5.89
C ARG A 110 4.01 -6.84 6.21
N PHE A 111 4.96 -5.89 6.25
CA PHE A 111 4.70 -4.45 6.35
C PHE A 111 5.38 -3.73 5.18
N THR A 112 4.70 -2.74 4.59
CA THR A 112 5.22 -1.95 3.46
C THR A 112 4.90 -0.46 3.62
N PHE A 113 5.70 0.39 2.96
CA PHE A 113 5.35 1.78 2.70
C PHE A 113 6.14 2.33 1.50
N VAL A 114 5.62 3.39 0.91
CA VAL A 114 6.30 4.15 -0.14
C VAL A 114 6.98 5.37 0.47
N ASN A 115 8.28 5.51 0.26
CA ASN A 115 9.07 6.72 0.50
C ASN A 115 9.11 7.50 -0.81
N GLU A 116 8.32 8.57 -0.90
CA GLU A 116 8.17 9.33 -2.14
C GLU A 116 9.51 9.87 -2.62
N HIS A 117 9.81 9.61 -3.90
CA HIS A 117 11.07 9.99 -4.55
C HIS A 117 12.33 9.49 -3.83
N ALA A 118 12.20 8.52 -2.91
CA ALA A 118 13.27 8.11 -1.99
C ALA A 118 13.92 9.29 -1.24
N ALA A 119 13.11 10.32 -0.94
CA ALA A 119 13.59 11.60 -0.43
C ALA A 119 13.85 11.59 1.07
N ALA A 120 13.00 10.88 1.84
CA ALA A 120 13.21 10.74 3.28
C ALA A 120 14.34 9.75 3.57
N GLU A 121 15.16 10.09 4.55
CA GLU A 121 16.26 9.25 5.01
C GLU A 121 16.15 9.02 6.53
N GLY A 122 16.43 7.80 6.96
CA GLY A 122 16.35 7.48 8.36
C GLY A 122 16.21 5.99 8.65
N GLU A 123 15.73 5.71 9.84
CA GLU A 123 15.49 4.38 10.36
C GLU A 123 14.07 4.29 10.94
N MET A 124 13.42 3.16 10.74
CA MET A 124 12.11 2.86 11.29
C MET A 124 12.19 1.61 12.16
N LYS A 125 11.62 1.67 13.36
CA LYS A 125 11.38 0.53 14.23
C LYS A 125 9.89 0.23 14.31
N MET A 126 9.56 -1.06 14.37
CA MET A 126 8.21 -1.54 14.49
C MET A 126 8.02 -2.31 15.78
N TYR A 127 6.91 -2.02 16.45
CA TYR A 127 6.50 -2.68 17.67
C TYR A 127 5.05 -3.14 17.55
N VAL A 128 4.71 -4.22 18.21
CA VAL A 128 3.36 -4.81 18.15
C VAL A 128 2.79 -5.10 19.53
N SER A 129 1.46 -5.18 19.60
CA SER A 129 0.73 -5.62 20.80
C SER A 129 -0.67 -6.09 20.44
N ASN A 130 -1.21 -7.03 21.22
CA ASN A 130 -2.62 -7.42 21.18
C ASN A 130 -3.51 -6.54 22.07
N TYR A 131 -2.88 -5.71 22.90
CA TYR A 131 -3.56 -4.82 23.84
C TYR A 131 -3.26 -3.37 23.50
N ARG A 132 -4.23 -2.49 23.79
CA ARG A 132 -4.01 -1.04 23.68
C ARG A 132 -3.05 -0.61 24.80
N LEU A 133 -1.87 -0.14 24.41
CA LEU A 133 -0.83 0.30 25.30
C LEU A 133 -0.56 1.79 25.11
N PRO A 134 -0.16 2.54 26.16
CA PRO A 134 0.48 3.86 26.00
C PRO A 134 1.70 3.75 25.08
N ALA A 135 2.01 4.82 24.33
CA ALA A 135 3.08 4.79 23.34
C ALA A 135 4.47 4.53 23.95
N ASP A 136 4.68 4.96 25.20
CA ASP A 136 5.91 4.79 25.99
C ASP A 136 5.96 3.49 26.81
N SER A 137 4.92 2.67 26.73
CA SER A 137 4.84 1.42 27.50
C SER A 137 6.00 0.47 27.15
N PRO A 138 6.70 -0.10 28.16
CA PRO A 138 7.75 -1.10 27.93
C PRO A 138 7.19 -2.46 27.50
N LYS A 139 5.87 -2.62 27.43
CA LYS A 139 5.19 -3.87 27.02
C LYS A 139 5.02 -4.00 25.52
N TRP A 140 5.41 -3.02 24.74
CA TRP A 140 5.47 -3.14 23.30
C TRP A 140 6.54 -4.16 22.90
N ALA A 141 6.16 -5.16 22.11
CA ALA A 141 7.09 -6.15 21.58
C ALA A 141 7.75 -5.59 20.31
N GLU A 142 9.07 -5.43 20.31
CA GLU A 142 9.84 -5.02 19.13
C GLU A 142 9.88 -6.18 18.13
N VAL A 143 9.60 -5.89 16.86
CA VAL A 143 9.54 -6.90 15.78
C VAL A 143 10.81 -6.89 14.94
N ASN A 144 11.51 -5.76 14.87
CA ASN A 144 12.73 -5.60 14.09
C ASN A 144 13.73 -4.67 14.78
N ASP A 145 15.02 -4.94 14.58
CA ASP A 145 16.15 -4.15 15.15
C ASP A 145 16.30 -2.76 14.50
N GLY A 146 15.38 -2.38 13.62
CA GLY A 146 15.41 -1.15 12.84
C GLY A 146 15.63 -1.41 11.35
N THR A 147 14.84 -0.74 10.54
CA THR A 147 14.91 -0.82 9.08
C THR A 147 15.33 0.52 8.52
N ARG A 148 16.48 0.58 7.86
CA ARG A 148 16.92 1.79 7.14
C ARG A 148 16.19 1.92 5.82
N PHE A 149 15.68 3.13 5.56
CA PHE A 149 14.96 3.45 4.32
C PHE A 149 15.65 4.51 3.45
N THR A 150 16.91 4.83 3.75
CA THR A 150 17.74 5.75 2.96
C THR A 150 17.86 5.27 1.52
N SER A 151 17.55 6.15 0.57
CA SER A 151 17.57 5.89 -0.88
C SER A 151 16.64 4.76 -1.37
N LYS A 152 15.71 4.31 -0.54
CA LYS A 152 14.72 3.30 -0.91
C LYS A 152 13.36 3.97 -1.15
N ARG A 153 12.78 3.76 -2.33
CA ARG A 153 11.41 4.21 -2.62
C ARG A 153 10.38 3.27 -2.02
N LEU A 154 10.57 1.98 -2.17
CA LEU A 154 9.68 0.95 -1.61
C LEU A 154 10.38 0.29 -0.42
N VAL A 155 9.72 0.27 0.72
CA VAL A 155 10.19 -0.40 1.93
C VAL A 155 9.28 -1.59 2.19
N ASN A 156 9.88 -2.75 2.30
CA ASN A 156 9.22 -4.02 2.54
C ASN A 156 9.90 -4.74 3.70
N LEU A 157 9.13 -5.12 4.71
CA LEU A 157 9.61 -5.79 5.91
C LEU A 157 8.79 -7.06 6.16
N SER A 158 9.45 -8.21 6.22
CA SER A 158 8.83 -9.47 6.64
C SER A 158 8.60 -9.48 8.14
N LEU A 159 7.39 -9.90 8.58
CA LEU A 159 6.98 -9.97 9.97
C LEU A 159 6.91 -11.41 10.49
N LEU A 160 7.13 -12.40 9.61
CA LEU A 160 7.20 -13.82 9.94
C LEU A 160 6.02 -14.38 10.75
N GLY A 161 4.82 -13.86 10.51
CA GLY A 161 3.61 -14.34 11.18
C GLY A 161 3.45 -13.83 12.62
N VAL A 162 3.76 -12.57 12.88
CA VAL A 162 3.55 -11.96 14.20
C VAL A 162 2.08 -11.65 14.42
N GLU A 163 1.54 -12.07 15.55
CA GLU A 163 0.14 -11.80 15.92
C GLU A 163 0.00 -10.42 16.57
N ALA A 164 -0.82 -9.54 16.01
CA ALA A 164 -1.04 -8.21 16.55
C ALA A 164 -2.42 -7.61 16.21
N ARG A 165 -2.89 -6.72 17.09
CA ARG A 165 -3.98 -5.76 16.84
C ARG A 165 -3.46 -4.33 16.73
N TYR A 166 -2.40 -4.00 17.45
CA TYR A 166 -1.81 -2.66 17.50
C TYR A 166 -0.38 -2.73 16.98
N VAL A 167 -0.05 -1.82 16.07
CA VAL A 167 1.27 -1.69 15.47
C VAL A 167 1.77 -0.27 15.73
N LYS A 168 2.88 -0.14 16.46
CA LYS A 168 3.56 1.14 16.67
C LYS A 168 4.74 1.22 15.70
N LEU A 169 4.76 2.29 14.90
CA LEU A 169 5.82 2.64 13.96
C LEU A 169 6.57 3.83 14.53
N SER A 170 7.86 3.69 14.77
CA SER A 170 8.73 4.77 15.24
C SER A 170 9.78 5.09 14.21
N PHE A 171 9.71 6.28 13.63
CA PHE A 171 10.64 6.80 12.64
C PHE A 171 11.64 7.74 13.31
N ARG A 172 12.93 7.49 13.09
CA ARG A 172 14.01 8.44 13.33
C ARG A 172 14.47 8.98 11.98
N VAL A 173 14.05 10.20 11.68
CA VAL A 173 14.22 10.83 10.36
C VAL A 173 15.44 11.72 10.39
N ALA A 174 16.43 11.41 9.54
CA ALA A 174 17.65 12.19 9.37
C ALA A 174 17.49 13.28 8.30
N LYS A 175 16.62 13.04 7.31
CA LYS A 175 16.28 13.98 6.25
C LYS A 175 14.79 13.90 5.96
N ALA A 176 14.13 15.04 6.00
CA ALA A 176 12.69 15.16 5.77
C ALA A 176 12.28 14.67 4.36
N GLY A 177 11.04 14.17 4.25
CA GLY A 177 10.45 13.71 3.02
C GLY A 177 8.97 13.40 3.19
N ARG A 178 8.42 12.53 2.36
CA ARG A 178 7.02 12.11 2.45
C ARG A 178 6.91 10.59 2.34
N ILE A 179 5.96 10.02 3.07
CA ILE A 179 5.60 8.61 2.98
C ILE A 179 4.14 8.44 2.58
N ALA A 180 3.83 7.35 1.89
CA ALA A 180 2.50 7.03 1.39
C ALA A 180 2.24 5.51 1.46
N ALA A 181 1.03 5.08 1.13
CA ALA A 181 0.68 3.69 0.85
C ALA A 181 1.18 2.72 1.92
N LEU A 182 0.79 2.95 3.17
CA LEU A 182 1.15 2.08 4.27
C LEU A 182 0.37 0.77 4.17
N GLY A 183 1.10 -0.35 4.08
CA GLY A 183 0.53 -1.69 3.96
C GLY A 183 0.88 -2.60 5.13
N VAL A 184 -0.11 -3.33 5.63
CA VAL A 184 0.06 -4.43 6.58
C VAL A 184 -0.68 -5.62 6.02
N TYR A 185 0.05 -6.67 5.66
CA TYR A 185 -0.51 -7.86 5.02
C TYR A 185 -0.45 -9.06 5.94
N GLY A 186 -1.46 -9.92 5.84
CA GLY A 186 -1.52 -11.11 6.65
C GLY A 186 -2.90 -11.74 6.67
N ALA A 187 -3.02 -12.86 7.37
CA ALA A 187 -4.28 -13.56 7.58
C ALA A 187 -4.97 -13.07 8.85
N GLN A 188 -6.29 -12.97 8.83
CA GLN A 188 -7.04 -12.73 10.04
C GLN A 188 -6.88 -13.95 10.97
N SER A 189 -6.51 -13.71 12.24
CA SER A 189 -6.40 -14.80 13.20
C SER A 189 -7.72 -15.57 13.33
N LEU A 190 -7.65 -16.88 13.14
CA LEU A 190 -8.79 -17.79 13.28
C LEU A 190 -9.25 -17.97 14.74
N GLN A 191 -8.56 -17.35 15.70
CA GLN A 191 -8.91 -17.44 17.11
C GLN A 191 -10.16 -16.63 17.39
N LYS A 192 -11.29 -17.20 17.20
CA LYS A 192 -12.60 -16.96 17.84
C LYS A 192 -13.78 -17.22 16.89
N PHE A 193 -13.89 -18.43 16.41
CA PHE A 193 -15.18 -18.89 15.85
C PHE A 193 -16.25 -19.17 16.93
N GLY A 194 -16.03 -18.79 18.19
CA GLY A 194 -16.91 -19.09 19.30
C GLY A 194 -17.80 -17.94 19.81
N ALA A 195 -17.60 -16.72 19.39
CA ALA A 195 -18.43 -15.60 19.86
C ALA A 195 -19.15 -14.94 18.67
N ARG A 196 -20.39 -15.37 18.43
CA ARG A 196 -21.37 -14.54 17.69
C ARG A 196 -21.60 -13.28 18.51
N GLN A 197 -20.81 -12.23 18.28
CA GLN A 197 -21.19 -10.89 18.69
C GLN A 197 -22.12 -10.34 17.62
N ASN A 198 -23.42 -10.51 17.83
CA ASN A 198 -24.46 -9.68 17.22
C ASN A 198 -24.37 -8.27 17.84
N SER A 199 -23.30 -7.53 17.56
CA SER A 199 -23.24 -6.11 17.88
C SER A 199 -23.95 -5.35 16.78
N VAL A 200 -25.23 -5.11 16.94
CA VAL A 200 -25.97 -4.12 16.16
C VAL A 200 -25.40 -2.76 16.54
N VAL A 201 -24.45 -2.25 15.77
CA VAL A 201 -23.96 -0.87 15.92
C VAL A 201 -25.08 0.05 15.48
N ARG A 202 -25.82 0.62 16.43
CA ARG A 202 -26.77 1.70 16.15
C ARG A 202 -25.95 2.96 15.90
N VAL A 203 -25.85 3.39 14.63
CA VAL A 203 -25.30 4.71 14.27
C VAL A 203 -26.21 5.77 14.88
N ARG A 204 -25.81 6.32 16.04
CA ARG A 204 -26.57 7.35 16.76
C ARG A 204 -26.38 8.75 16.17
N ASN A 205 -25.44 8.95 15.27
CA ASN A 205 -25.13 10.28 14.75
C ASN A 205 -25.00 10.27 13.22
N VAL A 206 -26.09 10.61 12.55
CA VAL A 206 -26.17 10.69 11.09
C VAL A 206 -25.18 11.72 10.50
N ALA A 207 -24.84 12.78 11.24
CA ALA A 207 -23.87 13.78 10.80
C ALA A 207 -22.42 13.24 10.82
N ALA A 208 -22.11 12.36 11.77
CA ALA A 208 -20.80 11.69 11.80
C ALA A 208 -20.69 10.62 10.71
N ALA A 209 -21.78 9.91 10.41
CA ALA A 209 -21.85 8.97 9.30
C ALA A 209 -21.64 9.66 7.96
N ARG A 210 -22.29 10.79 7.69
CA ARG A 210 -22.09 11.58 6.46
C ARG A 210 -20.66 12.09 6.32
N ARG A 211 -20.00 12.53 7.41
CA ARG A 211 -18.59 12.94 7.37
C ARG A 211 -17.65 11.75 7.08
N LEU A 212 -18.02 10.57 7.51
CA LEU A 212 -17.26 9.35 7.20
C LEU A 212 -17.43 8.96 5.73
N GLU A 213 -18.63 9.14 5.17
CA GLU A 213 -18.92 8.94 3.74
C GLU A 213 -18.11 9.86 2.84
N ASP A 214 -18.02 11.15 3.19
CA ASP A 214 -17.19 12.13 2.48
C ASP A 214 -15.70 11.82 2.54
N MET A 215 -15.26 11.01 3.50
CA MET A 215 -13.86 10.57 3.66
C MET A 215 -13.57 9.19 3.08
N LEU A 216 -14.57 8.36 2.86
CA LEU A 216 -14.43 7.01 2.33
C LEU A 216 -14.71 6.99 0.83
N ASN A 217 -13.80 7.55 0.04
CA ASN A 217 -13.73 7.24 -1.37
C ASN A 217 -13.46 5.73 -1.50
N PHE A 218 -14.42 5.01 -2.05
CA PHE A 218 -14.27 3.57 -2.24
C PHE A 218 -13.52 3.31 -3.55
N ASN A 219 -12.47 2.48 -3.49
CA ASN A 219 -11.73 2.05 -4.68
C ASN A 219 -12.45 0.89 -5.37
N PHE A 220 -13.11 1.18 -6.50
CA PHE A 220 -13.81 0.19 -7.31
C PHE A 220 -12.89 -0.62 -8.22
N ALA A 221 -11.66 -0.15 -8.51
CA ALA A 221 -10.68 -0.87 -9.31
C ALA A 221 -9.78 -1.75 -8.43
N ASN A 222 -10.37 -2.56 -7.55
CA ASN A 222 -9.66 -3.44 -6.64
C ASN A 222 -10.21 -4.86 -6.72
N LEU A 223 -9.36 -5.89 -6.59
CA LEU A 223 -9.77 -7.31 -6.60
C LEU A 223 -10.82 -7.61 -5.54
N TYR A 224 -10.76 -6.96 -4.36
CA TYR A 224 -11.77 -7.11 -3.30
C TYR A 224 -13.11 -6.50 -3.67
N ALA A 225 -13.11 -5.47 -4.51
CA ALA A 225 -14.30 -4.91 -5.13
C ALA A 225 -14.79 -5.75 -6.32
N LYS A 226 -14.16 -6.93 -6.59
CA LYS A 226 -14.44 -7.83 -7.70
C LYS A 226 -14.15 -7.20 -9.08
N ALA A 227 -13.31 -6.18 -9.14
CA ALA A 227 -12.76 -5.70 -10.39
C ALA A 227 -11.78 -6.70 -10.97
N ARG A 228 -11.55 -6.65 -12.27
CA ARG A 228 -10.57 -7.50 -12.95
C ARG A 228 -9.96 -6.78 -14.14
N VAL A 229 -8.68 -7.00 -14.38
CA VAL A 229 -8.04 -6.56 -15.62
C VAL A 229 -8.47 -7.49 -16.74
N VAL A 230 -9.10 -6.93 -17.75
CA VAL A 230 -9.62 -7.69 -18.90
C VAL A 230 -8.79 -7.54 -20.17
N PHE A 231 -7.93 -6.52 -20.22
CA PHE A 231 -7.06 -6.27 -21.36
C PHE A 231 -5.78 -5.55 -20.92
N VAL A 232 -4.65 -5.96 -21.50
CA VAL A 232 -3.38 -5.23 -21.53
C VAL A 232 -2.83 -5.22 -22.95
N SER A 233 -2.25 -4.12 -23.39
CA SER A 233 -1.71 -3.98 -24.76
C SER A 233 -0.46 -4.83 -25.01
N SER A 234 0.27 -5.17 -23.96
CA SER A 234 1.49 -5.96 -24.01
C SER A 234 1.85 -6.52 -22.63
N GLY A 235 2.82 -7.42 -22.56
CA GLY A 235 3.24 -8.06 -21.31
C GLY A 235 2.53 -9.40 -21.06
N ALA A 236 2.76 -10.00 -19.89
CA ALA A 236 2.25 -11.30 -19.51
C ALA A 236 0.89 -11.17 -18.83
N GLN A 237 -0.20 -11.44 -19.56
CA GLN A 237 -1.59 -11.25 -19.13
C GLN A 237 -1.91 -11.89 -17.77
N GLU A 238 -1.28 -13.00 -17.43
CA GLU A 238 -1.46 -13.72 -16.16
C GLU A 238 -1.08 -12.90 -14.93
N PHE A 239 -0.20 -11.90 -15.07
CA PHE A 239 0.23 -11.02 -14.00
C PHE A 239 -0.51 -9.67 -13.97
N ALA A 240 -1.45 -9.45 -14.91
CA ALA A 240 -2.12 -8.16 -15.03
C ALA A 240 -2.91 -7.74 -13.79
N GLN A 241 -3.41 -8.71 -13.02
CA GLN A 241 -4.18 -8.45 -11.79
C GLN A 241 -3.35 -7.77 -10.69
N ARG A 242 -2.02 -7.80 -10.79
CA ARG A 242 -1.12 -7.09 -9.86
C ARG A 242 -1.29 -5.57 -9.88
N MET A 243 -1.92 -5.03 -10.90
CA MET A 243 -2.18 -3.59 -11.00
C MET A 243 -3.37 -3.13 -10.16
N ILE A 244 -4.13 -4.07 -9.55
CA ILE A 244 -5.35 -3.80 -8.77
C ILE A 244 -5.45 -4.69 -7.52
N ASP A 245 -4.31 -5.17 -6.98
CA ASP A 245 -4.26 -6.11 -5.86
C ASP A 245 -4.05 -5.45 -4.48
N ASP A 246 -4.03 -4.12 -4.44
CA ASP A 246 -3.77 -3.32 -3.23
C ASP A 246 -2.39 -3.59 -2.61
N ASP A 247 -1.40 -3.95 -3.46
CA ASP A 247 -0.04 -4.22 -3.04
C ASP A 247 0.98 -3.44 -3.89
N VAL A 248 1.42 -2.30 -3.41
CA VAL A 248 2.35 -1.40 -4.12
C VAL A 248 3.75 -2.01 -4.37
N ILE A 249 4.05 -3.19 -3.80
CA ILE A 249 5.32 -3.90 -4.06
C ILE A 249 5.22 -4.76 -5.31
N THR A 250 4.03 -5.23 -5.65
CA THR A 250 3.78 -5.93 -6.91
C THR A 250 3.62 -4.93 -8.04
N SER A 251 3.87 -5.36 -9.26
CA SER A 251 3.70 -4.53 -10.44
C SER A 251 3.49 -5.35 -11.70
N PHE A 252 2.95 -4.69 -12.71
CA PHE A 252 2.85 -5.23 -14.07
C PHE A 252 3.77 -4.47 -15.00
N GLN A 253 4.58 -5.21 -15.78
CA GLN A 253 5.52 -4.65 -16.72
C GLN A 253 5.00 -4.82 -18.15
N PHE A 254 4.80 -3.69 -18.85
CA PHE A 254 4.51 -3.66 -20.28
C PHE A 254 5.79 -3.89 -21.10
N ALA A 255 5.63 -4.38 -22.32
CA ALA A 255 6.76 -4.60 -23.20
C ALA A 255 7.46 -3.25 -23.54
N PRO A 256 8.81 -3.22 -23.63
CA PRO A 256 9.55 -1.99 -23.92
C PRO A 256 9.24 -1.38 -25.30
N ALA A 257 8.74 -2.21 -26.23
CA ALA A 257 8.37 -1.79 -27.58
C ALA A 257 6.94 -1.27 -27.68
N ASP A 258 6.17 -1.30 -26.60
CA ASP A 258 4.78 -0.81 -26.57
C ASP A 258 4.78 0.72 -26.61
N PRO A 259 4.28 1.35 -27.69
CA PRO A 259 4.28 2.80 -27.79
C PRO A 259 3.21 3.45 -26.91
N HIS A 260 2.18 2.68 -26.55
CA HIS A 260 1.01 3.14 -25.78
C HIS A 260 0.54 2.07 -24.81
N PRO A 261 1.33 1.75 -23.75
CA PRO A 261 0.91 0.84 -22.70
C PRO A 261 -0.51 1.14 -22.25
N THR A 262 -1.39 0.17 -22.43
CA THR A 262 -2.83 0.32 -22.18
C THR A 262 -3.33 -0.84 -21.33
N VAL A 263 -4.07 -0.52 -20.27
CA VAL A 263 -4.78 -1.48 -19.42
C VAL A 263 -6.26 -1.16 -19.42
N ILE A 264 -7.11 -2.18 -19.39
CA ILE A 264 -8.55 -2.02 -19.18
C ILE A 264 -8.98 -2.88 -18.01
N VAL A 265 -9.62 -2.23 -17.06
CA VAL A 265 -10.21 -2.85 -15.86
C VAL A 265 -11.73 -2.87 -16.03
N GLU A 266 -12.33 -4.04 -15.84
CA GLU A 266 -13.76 -4.21 -15.69
C GLU A 266 -14.13 -4.07 -14.21
N LEU A 267 -15.06 -3.19 -13.91
CA LEU A 267 -15.63 -3.02 -12.57
C LEU A 267 -16.72 -4.07 -12.32
N ALA A 268 -17.02 -4.36 -11.06
CA ALA A 268 -18.06 -5.34 -10.71
C ALA A 268 -19.43 -4.99 -11.28
N GLU A 269 -19.77 -3.70 -11.29
CA GLU A 269 -21.03 -3.15 -11.77
C GLU A 269 -20.78 -1.83 -12.51
N LEU A 270 -21.82 -1.19 -13.00
CA LEU A 270 -21.76 0.18 -13.52
C LEU A 270 -21.60 1.14 -12.33
N GLU A 271 -20.39 1.68 -12.15
CA GLU A 271 -20.05 2.53 -11.01
C GLU A 271 -19.92 3.99 -11.42
N ARG A 272 -20.22 4.90 -10.49
CA ARG A 272 -20.06 6.33 -10.69
C ARG A 272 -18.73 6.80 -10.14
N LEU A 273 -17.76 7.00 -11.03
CA LEU A 273 -16.40 7.40 -10.69
C LEU A 273 -16.21 8.91 -10.79
N HIS A 274 -15.35 9.47 -9.94
CA HIS A 274 -14.98 10.89 -9.94
C HIS A 274 -13.48 11.13 -9.79
N ARG A 275 -12.69 10.09 -9.49
CA ARG A 275 -11.24 10.18 -9.34
C ARG A 275 -10.56 8.89 -9.77
N ILE A 276 -9.42 9.03 -10.43
CA ILE A 276 -8.51 7.92 -10.74
C ILE A 276 -7.14 8.27 -10.19
N SER A 277 -6.46 7.28 -9.62
CA SER A 277 -5.05 7.38 -9.26
C SER A 277 -4.26 6.18 -9.74
N ALA A 278 -2.97 6.40 -9.98
CA ALA A 278 -2.04 5.37 -10.43
C ALA A 278 -0.68 5.56 -9.79
N LEU A 279 -0.08 4.46 -9.34
CA LEU A 279 1.29 4.38 -8.85
C LEU A 279 2.11 3.54 -9.83
N TYR A 280 3.21 4.09 -10.35
CA TYR A 280 4.02 3.46 -11.37
C TYR A 280 5.52 3.71 -11.14
N LYS A 281 6.36 3.03 -11.89
CA LYS A 281 7.80 3.28 -11.85
C LYS A 281 8.11 4.69 -12.32
N MET A 282 9.08 5.33 -11.66
CA MET A 282 9.48 6.71 -11.94
C MET A 282 9.87 6.89 -13.41
N GLU A 283 8.94 7.42 -14.21
CA GLU A 283 9.09 7.70 -15.62
C GLU A 283 8.23 8.89 -16.04
N ALA A 284 8.75 9.79 -16.87
CA ALA A 284 8.00 10.94 -17.36
C ALA A 284 7.11 10.56 -18.53
N GLY A 285 5.87 11.06 -18.54
CA GLY A 285 4.92 10.78 -19.61
C GLY A 285 3.55 11.38 -19.34
N ARG A 286 2.58 10.96 -20.14
CA ARG A 286 1.17 11.36 -20.01
C ARG A 286 0.30 10.14 -19.83
N LEU A 287 -0.61 10.24 -18.87
CA LEU A 287 -1.63 9.28 -18.57
C LEU A 287 -2.98 9.79 -19.06
N ASP A 288 -3.62 9.06 -19.97
CA ASP A 288 -4.97 9.33 -20.46
C ASP A 288 -5.95 8.33 -19.82
N VAL A 289 -7.04 8.84 -19.27
CA VAL A 289 -8.10 8.06 -18.59
C VAL A 289 -9.35 8.05 -19.45
N PHE A 290 -9.89 6.86 -19.69
CA PHE A 290 -11.14 6.65 -20.42
C PHE A 290 -12.13 5.88 -19.56
N LEU A 291 -13.38 6.32 -19.57
CA LEU A 291 -14.50 5.64 -18.92
C LEU A 291 -15.45 5.10 -20.00
N LEU A 292 -15.66 3.78 -20.00
CA LEU A 292 -16.42 3.10 -21.02
C LEU A 292 -17.59 2.34 -20.38
N GLN A 293 -18.73 2.29 -21.07
CA GLN A 293 -19.87 1.49 -20.64
C GLN A 293 -19.83 0.09 -21.26
N GLU A 294 -19.29 -0.01 -22.46
CA GLU A 294 -19.16 -1.25 -23.22
C GLU A 294 -17.78 -1.32 -23.88
N LEU A 295 -17.29 -2.52 -24.12
CA LEU A 295 -16.07 -2.76 -24.90
C LEU A 295 -16.46 -3.09 -26.35
N GLY A 296 -15.73 -2.48 -27.28
CA GLY A 296 -15.80 -2.84 -28.69
C GLY A 296 -15.18 -4.21 -28.98
N THR A 297 -15.28 -4.65 -30.21
CA THR A 297 -14.67 -5.93 -30.67
C THR A 297 -13.15 -5.95 -30.53
N ASN A 298 -12.50 -4.79 -30.56
CA ASN A 298 -11.08 -4.62 -30.26
C ASN A 298 -10.95 -3.72 -29.01
N PRO A 299 -10.82 -4.30 -27.81
CA PRO A 299 -10.77 -3.53 -26.56
C PRO A 299 -9.66 -2.48 -26.50
N GLY A 300 -8.50 -2.75 -27.14
CA GLY A 300 -7.35 -1.84 -27.16
C GLY A 300 -7.51 -0.62 -28.08
N ASP A 301 -8.52 -0.60 -28.96
CA ASP A 301 -8.76 0.53 -29.86
C ASP A 301 -9.59 1.61 -29.15
N LEU A 302 -8.89 2.60 -28.61
CA LEU A 302 -9.47 3.77 -27.95
C LEU A 302 -9.57 4.99 -28.88
N SER A 303 -9.34 4.84 -30.21
CA SER A 303 -9.29 5.95 -31.16
C SER A 303 -10.63 6.69 -31.30
N GLY A 304 -11.75 5.97 -31.11
CA GLY A 304 -13.11 6.54 -31.12
C GLY A 304 -13.54 7.18 -29.80
N HIS A 305 -12.71 7.15 -28.76
CA HIS A 305 -13.07 7.62 -27.42
C HIS A 305 -12.24 8.85 -27.04
N THR A 306 -12.90 9.81 -26.39
CA THR A 306 -12.22 10.96 -25.80
C THR A 306 -11.86 10.65 -24.35
N PRO A 307 -10.61 10.88 -23.91
CA PRO A 307 -10.26 10.71 -22.51
C PRO A 307 -11.09 11.66 -21.64
N VAL A 308 -11.58 11.15 -20.51
CA VAL A 308 -12.33 11.98 -19.53
C VAL A 308 -11.39 12.89 -18.77
N ALA A 309 -10.12 12.49 -18.65
CA ALA A 309 -9.07 13.26 -18.02
C ALA A 309 -7.70 12.83 -18.56
N SER A 310 -6.71 13.73 -18.45
CA SER A 310 -5.31 13.46 -18.78
C SER A 310 -4.40 14.12 -17.75
N VAL A 311 -3.36 13.42 -17.33
CA VAL A 311 -2.33 13.93 -16.41
C VAL A 311 -0.97 13.78 -17.03
N THR A 312 -0.16 14.85 -16.98
CA THR A 312 1.24 14.80 -17.42
C THR A 312 2.16 14.77 -16.20
N ASP A 313 2.90 13.68 -16.04
CA ASP A 313 4.02 13.59 -15.12
C ASP A 313 5.31 13.99 -15.85
N ALA A 314 5.61 15.29 -15.82
CA ALA A 314 6.79 15.85 -16.49
C ALA A 314 8.10 15.53 -15.74
N THR A 315 8.03 15.20 -14.47
CA THR A 315 9.17 14.96 -13.58
C THR A 315 9.51 13.48 -13.41
N GLY A 316 8.59 12.59 -13.82
CA GLY A 316 8.74 11.16 -13.59
C GLY A 316 8.57 10.82 -12.09
N GLY A 317 7.63 11.47 -11.42
CA GLY A 317 7.36 11.26 -10.00
C GLY A 317 6.85 9.85 -9.66
N GLY A 318 6.40 9.11 -10.67
CA GLY A 318 5.95 7.73 -10.51
C GLY A 318 4.58 7.62 -9.85
N LYS A 319 3.79 8.69 -9.87
CA LYS A 319 2.40 8.72 -9.44
C LYS A 319 1.60 9.74 -10.23
N ALA A 320 0.34 9.45 -10.46
CA ALA A 320 -0.60 10.37 -11.07
C ALA A 320 -1.97 10.23 -10.40
N ALA A 321 -2.67 11.34 -10.22
CA ALA A 321 -4.05 11.34 -9.77
C ALA A 321 -4.80 12.46 -10.48
N VAL A 322 -6.06 12.21 -10.82
CA VAL A 322 -6.91 13.17 -11.49
C VAL A 322 -8.34 13.05 -11.02
N ASP A 323 -8.92 14.20 -10.69
CA ASP A 323 -10.34 14.35 -10.36
C ASP A 323 -11.09 14.81 -11.61
N PHE A 324 -12.33 14.38 -11.76
CA PHE A 324 -13.23 14.77 -12.85
C PHE A 324 -14.68 14.73 -12.38
N ASP A 325 -15.60 15.34 -13.17
CA ASP A 325 -17.02 15.28 -12.87
C ASP A 325 -17.50 13.83 -12.84
N PRO A 326 -18.29 13.41 -11.82
CA PRO A 326 -18.72 12.03 -11.64
C PRO A 326 -19.40 11.44 -12.87
N ARG A 327 -18.90 10.33 -13.38
CA ARG A 327 -19.39 9.63 -14.59
C ARG A 327 -19.55 8.14 -14.37
N GLY A 328 -20.60 7.58 -14.96
CA GLY A 328 -20.86 6.13 -14.93
C GLY A 328 -19.90 5.37 -15.86
N ALA A 329 -19.30 4.31 -15.35
CA ALA A 329 -18.42 3.42 -16.11
C ALA A 329 -18.59 1.97 -15.68
N ARG A 330 -18.56 1.07 -16.65
CA ARG A 330 -18.39 -0.38 -16.45
C ARG A 330 -16.92 -0.77 -16.62
N TYR A 331 -16.21 -0.04 -17.47
CA TYR A 331 -14.80 -0.27 -17.77
C TYR A 331 -14.01 1.02 -17.60
N LEU A 332 -12.85 0.89 -16.98
CA LEU A 332 -11.83 1.91 -16.87
C LEU A 332 -10.68 1.54 -17.78
N ALA A 333 -10.34 2.39 -18.76
CA ALA A 333 -9.13 2.24 -19.54
C ALA A 333 -8.11 3.32 -19.18
N LEU A 334 -6.87 2.91 -19.01
CA LEU A 334 -5.72 3.75 -18.75
C LEU A 334 -4.71 3.57 -19.86
N ARG A 335 -4.26 4.66 -20.49
CA ARG A 335 -3.25 4.64 -21.53
C ARG A 335 -2.09 5.55 -21.18
N TRP A 336 -0.89 4.98 -21.18
CA TRP A 336 0.35 5.70 -20.97
C TRP A 336 0.95 6.13 -22.30
N THR A 337 1.46 7.37 -22.35
CA THR A 337 2.24 7.89 -23.48
C THR A 337 3.56 8.39 -22.93
N PRO A 338 4.70 7.72 -23.20
CA PRO A 338 6.01 8.15 -22.72
C PRO A 338 6.36 9.54 -23.24
N SER A 339 7.10 10.31 -22.45
CA SER A 339 7.69 11.57 -22.92
C SER A 339 8.75 11.27 -24.00
N GLU A 340 8.83 12.09 -25.05
CA GLU A 340 9.86 11.96 -26.10
C GLU A 340 11.29 12.00 -25.53
N LYS A 341 11.48 12.62 -24.38
CA LYS A 341 12.75 12.69 -23.64
C LYS A 341 13.05 11.46 -22.80
N GLY A 342 12.09 10.55 -22.62
CA GLY A 342 12.25 9.33 -21.86
C GLY A 342 13.09 8.29 -22.62
N SER A 343 13.95 7.54 -21.92
CA SER A 343 14.55 6.35 -22.49
C SER A 343 13.43 5.33 -22.79
N ARG A 344 13.60 4.49 -23.83
CA ARG A 344 12.68 3.38 -24.16
C ARG A 344 12.72 2.29 -23.06
N LYS A 345 12.33 2.66 -21.85
CA LYS A 345 12.17 1.71 -20.74
C LYS A 345 10.75 1.16 -20.79
N SER A 346 10.57 -0.05 -20.33
CA SER A 346 9.24 -0.62 -20.16
C SER A 346 8.46 0.16 -19.12
N PHE A 347 7.24 0.55 -19.43
CA PHE A 347 6.32 1.12 -18.44
C PHE A 347 5.94 0.03 -17.43
N GLU A 348 5.92 0.38 -16.16
CA GLU A 348 5.64 -0.55 -15.07
C GLU A 348 4.63 0.11 -14.13
N LEU A 349 3.43 -0.49 -14.03
CA LEU A 349 2.31 -0.01 -13.22
C LEU A 349 2.19 -0.89 -11.97
N ALA A 350 2.33 -0.28 -10.80
CA ALA A 350 2.23 -0.96 -9.52
C ALA A 350 0.79 -1.01 -9.03
N GLU A 351 0.06 0.12 -9.03
CA GLU A 351 -1.32 0.15 -8.54
C GLU A 351 -2.15 1.13 -9.34
N LEU A 352 -3.39 0.74 -9.63
CA LEU A 352 -4.42 1.53 -10.28
C LEU A 352 -5.67 1.53 -9.42
N SER A 353 -6.12 2.71 -9.02
CA SER A 353 -7.30 2.88 -8.20
C SER A 353 -8.35 3.76 -8.89
N ALA A 354 -9.61 3.44 -8.69
CA ALA A 354 -10.75 4.18 -9.24
C ALA A 354 -11.76 4.49 -8.13
N PHE A 355 -11.95 5.76 -7.83
CA PHE A 355 -12.76 6.19 -6.70
C PHE A 355 -14.11 6.73 -7.15
N GLY A 356 -15.12 6.36 -6.38
CA GLY A 356 -16.48 6.84 -6.51
C GLY A 356 -17.20 6.83 -5.16
N ASP A 357 -18.45 7.30 -5.18
CA ASP A 357 -19.29 7.33 -4.00
C ASP A 357 -19.77 5.90 -3.69
N MET A 358 -19.45 5.41 -2.49
CA MET A 358 -19.99 4.12 -2.05
C MET A 358 -21.48 4.28 -1.71
N PRO A 359 -22.39 3.48 -2.28
CA PRO A 359 -23.76 3.46 -1.86
C PRO A 359 -23.89 3.09 -0.38
N LEU A 360 -24.62 3.88 0.41
CA LEU A 360 -24.90 3.61 1.84
C LEU A 360 -25.39 2.20 2.13
N ALA A 361 -26.07 1.56 1.17
CA ALA A 361 -26.56 0.19 1.27
C ALA A 361 -25.44 -0.87 1.31
N MET A 362 -24.24 -0.55 0.82
CA MET A 362 -23.08 -1.46 0.88
C MET A 362 -22.29 -1.34 2.19
N LEU A 363 -22.49 -0.28 2.95
CA LEU A 363 -22.02 -0.20 4.33
C LEU A 363 -22.90 -1.11 5.19
N SER A 364 -22.80 -2.42 4.97
CA SER A 364 -23.44 -3.37 5.88
C SER A 364 -22.84 -3.14 7.26
N THR A 365 -23.70 -2.96 8.25
CA THR A 365 -23.34 -2.66 9.64
C THR A 365 -22.43 -3.70 10.28
N SER A 366 -22.16 -4.81 9.60
CA SER A 366 -21.23 -5.88 10.03
C SER A 366 -19.77 -5.63 9.62
N GLU A 367 -19.51 -4.71 8.68
CA GLU A 367 -18.18 -4.40 8.16
C GLU A 367 -17.69 -3.00 8.55
N LEU A 368 -18.58 -2.16 9.13
CA LEU A 368 -18.14 -0.90 9.71
C LEU A 368 -17.21 -1.21 10.89
N PRO A 369 -16.00 -0.63 10.87
CA PRO A 369 -15.09 -0.82 11.97
C PRO A 369 -15.71 -0.33 13.27
N ASP A 370 -15.39 -1.00 14.37
CA ASP A 370 -15.64 -0.55 15.75
C ASP A 370 -14.90 0.78 16.10
N VAL A 371 -14.79 1.69 15.15
CA VAL A 371 -14.16 3.02 15.33
C VAL A 371 -14.88 3.78 16.45
N TYR A 372 -16.12 3.43 16.73
CA TYR A 372 -16.92 4.08 17.76
C TYR A 372 -16.99 3.33 19.10
N ALA A 373 -16.63 2.07 19.16
CA ALA A 373 -16.65 1.33 20.44
C ALA A 373 -15.51 1.80 21.36
N ASP A 374 -14.41 2.29 20.82
CA ASP A 374 -13.23 2.65 21.61
C ASP A 374 -13.26 4.10 22.14
N ASN A 375 -14.09 4.98 21.58
CA ASN A 375 -14.26 6.36 22.09
C ASN A 375 -15.23 6.45 23.29
N SER A 376 -15.99 5.40 23.58
CA SER A 376 -16.87 5.36 24.75
C SER A 376 -16.19 4.91 26.04
N MET A 377 -14.93 4.45 25.96
CA MET A 377 -14.16 4.00 27.13
C MET A 377 -13.37 5.12 27.83
N GLY A 378 -13.58 6.37 27.47
CA GLY A 378 -13.09 7.53 28.24
C GLY A 378 -13.90 7.89 29.48
N LEU A 379 -15.08 7.31 29.66
CA LEU A 379 -15.85 7.40 30.88
C LEU A 379 -15.57 6.15 31.70
N MET A 380 -14.60 6.25 32.62
CA MET A 380 -14.50 5.33 33.75
C MET A 380 -15.88 5.23 34.38
N ASN A 381 -16.50 4.08 34.30
CA ASN A 381 -17.54 3.74 35.25
C ASN A 381 -16.92 3.88 36.63
N PRO A 382 -17.48 4.70 37.53
CA PRO A 382 -17.03 4.71 38.91
C PRO A 382 -17.14 3.25 39.44
N PRO A 383 -16.17 2.81 40.24
CA PRO A 383 -16.27 1.46 40.82
C PRO A 383 -17.62 1.32 41.49
N LEU A 384 -18.36 0.26 41.12
CA LEU A 384 -19.55 -0.14 41.82
C LEU A 384 -19.19 -0.25 43.32
N LEU A 385 -19.67 0.70 44.11
CA LEU A 385 -19.65 0.58 45.58
C LEU A 385 -20.40 -0.69 45.93
N ILE A 386 -19.64 -1.73 46.25
CA ILE A 386 -20.18 -2.95 46.85
C ILE A 386 -20.73 -2.49 48.19
N GLN A 387 -22.05 -2.37 48.27
CA GLN A 387 -22.71 -2.20 49.57
C GLN A 387 -22.39 -3.43 50.42
N PRO A 388 -21.88 -3.23 51.66
CA PRO A 388 -21.69 -4.36 52.55
C PRO A 388 -23.03 -5.07 52.84
N PRO A 389 -23.03 -6.39 52.98
CA PRO A 389 -24.26 -7.13 53.27
C PRO A 389 -24.91 -6.63 54.55
N VAL A 390 -26.18 -6.23 54.46
CA VAL A 390 -27.02 -5.86 55.62
C VAL A 390 -27.21 -7.13 56.42
N LEU A 391 -26.56 -7.19 57.60
CA LEU A 391 -26.82 -8.27 58.57
C LEU A 391 -28.22 -8.12 59.12
N PRO A 392 -29.00 -9.23 59.25
CA PRO A 392 -30.35 -9.19 59.87
C PRO A 392 -30.23 -8.79 61.31
N ILE A 393 -31.01 -7.79 61.72
CA ILE A 393 -31.19 -7.36 63.13
C ILE A 393 -31.99 -8.48 63.80
N VAL A 394 -31.35 -9.21 64.70
CA VAL A 394 -32.03 -10.09 65.61
C VAL A 394 -32.58 -9.25 66.78
N SER A 395 -33.87 -9.04 66.84
CA SER A 395 -34.55 -8.43 67.99
C SER A 395 -34.70 -9.42 69.12
N PRO A 396 -34.62 -8.96 70.42
CA PRO A 396 -34.64 -9.81 71.57
C PRO A 396 -36.01 -10.47 71.88
#